data_18794c1fc91e87b054a8f8a6d8859a9d
#
_entry.id   18794c1fc91e87b054a8f8a6d8859a9d
#
_cell.length_a   1.000
_cell.length_b   1.000
_cell.length_c   1.000
_cell.angle_alpha   90.00
_cell.angle_beta   90.00
_cell.angle_gamma   90.00
#
_symmetry.space_group_name_H-M   'P 1'
#
loop_
_entity.id
_entity.type
_entity.pdbx_description
1 polymer ?
#
loop_
_entity_poly.entity_id
_entity_poly.type
_entity_poly.pdbx_seq_one_letter_code
_entity_poly.pdbx_strand_id
1 'polypeptide(L)'
;PDFLPTFEVWFPYEEPSRLGEYVRTFRGAQLRFRAPWSGFVMPADYLGRRVSGGDLQLHCVLRKYAEQMLAALPQPKNMTTQLRELLATELGRRTITASIAAYKLSTSERSLARHLHKEGTSFTALLADTRLSLATRYLRNTELSMSAISLLLDFSDTTAFQRAFRRWTGQSPGAFRRRRR
;
A
#
# COMPACT_ATOMS: atom_id res chain seq x y z
N PRO A 1 26.97 -28.40 -17.46
CA PRO A 1 25.83 -27.63 -17.04
C PRO A 1 24.70 -28.05 -17.95
N ASP A 2 23.80 -28.91 -17.44
CA ASP A 2 22.62 -29.37 -18.17
C ASP A 2 21.67 -28.17 -18.27
N PHE A 3 21.72 -27.45 -19.38
CA PHE A 3 20.75 -26.45 -19.73
C PHE A 3 19.38 -27.11 -19.85
N LEU A 4 18.41 -26.66 -19.07
CA LEU A 4 17.02 -27.02 -19.30
C LEU A 4 16.66 -26.59 -20.73
N PRO A 5 16.22 -27.51 -21.61
CA PRO A 5 15.82 -27.12 -22.94
C PRO A 5 14.55 -26.25 -22.82
N THR A 6 14.72 -24.97 -23.02
CA THR A 6 13.59 -24.05 -23.18
C THR A 6 13.12 -24.18 -24.62
N PHE A 7 11.89 -24.67 -24.84
CA PHE A 7 11.41 -24.95 -26.19
C PHE A 7 10.94 -23.70 -26.92
N GLU A 8 10.27 -22.79 -26.21
CA GLU A 8 9.86 -21.50 -26.77
C GLU A 8 10.07 -20.36 -25.77
N VAL A 9 10.47 -19.22 -26.25
CA VAL A 9 10.52 -17.96 -25.49
C VAL A 9 9.63 -16.94 -26.18
N TRP A 10 8.69 -16.40 -25.44
CA TRP A 10 7.69 -15.49 -25.95
C TRP A 10 7.96 -14.05 -25.52
N PHE A 11 7.82 -13.12 -26.46
CA PHE A 11 8.02 -11.70 -26.27
C PHE A 11 6.79 -10.92 -26.78
N PRO A 12 6.23 -9.97 -26.00
CA PRO A 12 5.03 -9.24 -26.39
C PRO A 12 5.30 -8.09 -27.37
N TYR A 13 6.53 -7.79 -27.66
CA TYR A 13 6.95 -6.74 -28.58
C TYR A 13 7.30 -7.29 -29.98
N GLU A 14 7.52 -6.40 -30.91
CA GLU A 14 7.90 -6.73 -32.28
C GLU A 14 9.32 -7.31 -32.34
N GLU A 15 9.54 -8.14 -33.36
CA GLU A 15 10.86 -8.72 -33.59
C GLU A 15 11.92 -7.64 -33.79
N PRO A 16 12.98 -7.62 -32.98
CA PRO A 16 14.03 -6.63 -33.14
C PRO A 16 14.89 -6.91 -34.36
N SER A 17 15.41 -5.87 -35.01
CA SER A 17 16.25 -5.99 -36.22
C SER A 17 17.56 -6.73 -35.97
N ARG A 18 17.99 -6.94 -34.72
CA ARG A 18 19.20 -7.68 -34.32
C ARG A 18 18.87 -8.79 -33.33
N LEU A 19 18.84 -10.02 -33.81
CA LEU A 19 18.50 -11.21 -33.00
C LEU A 19 19.71 -11.88 -32.35
N GLY A 20 20.94 -11.45 -32.65
CA GLY A 20 22.16 -12.16 -32.23
C GLY A 20 22.26 -12.38 -30.72
N GLU A 21 21.86 -11.40 -29.90
CA GLU A 21 21.86 -11.54 -28.44
C GLU A 21 20.79 -12.49 -27.93
N TYR A 22 19.59 -12.46 -28.53
CA TYR A 22 18.51 -13.38 -28.18
C TYR A 22 18.88 -14.83 -28.47
N VAL A 23 19.40 -15.09 -29.67
CA VAL A 23 19.85 -16.44 -30.06
C VAL A 23 20.98 -16.94 -29.18
N ARG A 24 21.90 -16.04 -28.79
CA ARG A 24 23.02 -16.37 -27.91
C ARG A 24 22.53 -16.69 -26.48
N THR A 25 21.57 -15.92 -25.99
CA THR A 25 21.03 -16.05 -24.61
C THR A 25 20.12 -17.27 -24.49
N PHE A 26 19.23 -17.45 -25.45
CA PHE A 26 18.22 -18.53 -25.45
C PHE A 26 18.57 -19.65 -26.43
N ARG A 27 19.77 -20.19 -26.31
CA ARG A 27 20.31 -21.23 -27.21
C ARG A 27 19.35 -22.40 -27.37
N GLY A 28 18.95 -22.69 -28.62
CA GLY A 28 18.10 -23.84 -28.96
C GLY A 28 16.61 -23.64 -28.71
N ALA A 29 16.19 -22.47 -28.20
CA ALA A 29 14.78 -22.13 -28.01
C ALA A 29 14.20 -21.48 -29.29
N GLN A 30 12.92 -21.73 -29.59
CA GLN A 30 12.17 -20.98 -30.56
C GLN A 30 11.77 -19.64 -29.97
N LEU A 31 12.14 -18.55 -30.64
CA LEU A 31 11.75 -17.19 -30.21
C LEU A 31 10.43 -16.81 -30.88
N ARG A 32 9.43 -16.41 -30.10
CA ARG A 32 8.14 -15.92 -30.59
C ARG A 32 7.95 -14.47 -30.15
N PHE A 33 7.89 -13.59 -31.13
CA PHE A 33 7.57 -12.17 -30.95
C PHE A 33 6.07 -11.91 -31.19
N ARG A 34 5.57 -10.76 -30.74
CA ARG A 34 4.14 -10.38 -30.75
C ARG A 34 3.25 -11.37 -29.99
N ALA A 35 3.77 -12.01 -28.98
CA ALA A 35 3.02 -12.89 -28.10
C ALA A 35 2.16 -12.07 -27.12
N PRO A 36 1.08 -12.64 -26.56
CA PRO A 36 0.20 -11.91 -25.63
C PRO A 36 0.85 -11.57 -24.29
N TRP A 37 1.96 -12.22 -23.94
CA TRP A 37 2.71 -12.03 -22.68
C TRP A 37 4.17 -12.50 -22.85
N SER A 38 5.04 -12.14 -21.90
CA SER A 38 6.42 -12.64 -21.85
C SER A 38 6.49 -13.94 -21.05
N GLY A 39 7.21 -14.94 -21.56
CA GLY A 39 7.36 -16.19 -20.82
C GLY A 39 8.14 -17.28 -21.54
N PHE A 40 8.20 -18.43 -20.88
CA PHE A 40 8.82 -19.63 -21.36
C PHE A 40 7.77 -20.73 -21.51
N VAL A 41 7.85 -21.48 -22.59
CA VAL A 41 7.03 -22.68 -22.80
C VAL A 41 7.94 -23.88 -22.78
N MET A 42 7.67 -24.83 -21.89
CA MET A 42 8.43 -26.07 -21.75
C MET A 42 7.48 -27.24 -21.47
N PRO A 43 7.86 -28.49 -21.79
CA PRO A 43 7.07 -29.66 -21.43
C PRO A 43 6.87 -29.76 -19.90
N ALA A 44 5.67 -30.17 -19.49
CA ALA A 44 5.32 -30.25 -18.08
C ALA A 44 6.13 -31.24 -17.27
N ASP A 45 6.65 -32.30 -17.92
CA ASP A 45 7.51 -33.28 -17.29
C ASP A 45 8.87 -32.72 -16.80
N TYR A 46 9.29 -31.55 -17.36
CA TYR A 46 10.48 -30.85 -16.87
C TYR A 46 10.28 -30.22 -15.48
N LEU A 47 9.05 -29.87 -15.11
CA LEU A 47 8.75 -29.32 -13.78
C LEU A 47 9.03 -30.33 -12.64
N GLY A 48 8.98 -31.63 -12.94
CA GLY A 48 9.27 -32.69 -11.97
C GLY A 48 10.75 -33.09 -11.86
N ARG A 49 11.63 -32.57 -12.73
CA ARG A 49 13.04 -32.91 -12.70
C ARG A 49 13.77 -32.21 -11.55
N ARG A 50 14.65 -32.96 -10.88
CA ARG A 50 15.54 -32.35 -9.88
C ARG A 50 16.57 -31.47 -10.57
N VAL A 51 16.73 -30.26 -10.05
CA VAL A 51 17.81 -29.35 -10.47
C VAL A 51 19.12 -29.91 -9.95
N SER A 52 20.06 -30.22 -10.85
CA SER A 52 21.39 -30.69 -10.47
C SER A 52 22.10 -29.64 -9.62
N GLY A 53 22.53 -30.00 -8.41
CA GLY A 53 23.13 -29.06 -7.45
C GLY A 53 22.12 -28.19 -6.68
N GLY A 54 20.82 -28.47 -6.78
CA GLY A 54 19.79 -27.76 -6.00
C GLY A 54 19.88 -28.09 -4.51
N ASP A 55 20.17 -27.09 -3.70
CA ASP A 55 20.14 -27.18 -2.25
C ASP A 55 18.78 -26.66 -1.75
N LEU A 56 17.95 -27.57 -1.22
CA LEU A 56 16.63 -27.23 -0.69
C LEU A 56 16.70 -26.29 0.53
N GLN A 57 17.74 -26.40 1.35
CA GLN A 57 17.92 -25.52 2.51
C GLN A 57 18.26 -24.10 2.05
N LEU A 58 19.20 -23.97 1.11
CA LEU A 58 19.55 -22.69 0.51
C LEU A 58 18.35 -22.08 -0.21
N HIS A 59 17.57 -22.90 -0.95
CA HIS A 59 16.35 -22.43 -1.60
C HIS A 59 15.34 -21.84 -0.59
N CYS A 60 15.08 -22.54 0.53
CA CYS A 60 14.19 -22.06 1.56
C CYS A 60 14.66 -20.73 2.19
N VAL A 61 15.97 -20.62 2.44
CA VAL A 61 16.56 -19.38 3.01
C VAL A 61 16.44 -18.22 2.02
N LEU A 62 16.83 -18.42 0.77
CA LEU A 62 16.76 -17.41 -0.28
C LEU A 62 15.31 -16.98 -0.57
N ARG A 63 14.39 -17.94 -0.62
CA ARG A 63 12.97 -17.65 -0.80
C ARG A 63 12.41 -16.79 0.33
N LYS A 64 12.69 -17.17 1.59
CA LYS A 64 12.26 -16.38 2.75
C LYS A 64 12.84 -14.97 2.73
N TYR A 65 14.10 -14.84 2.36
CA TYR A 65 14.75 -13.53 2.23
C TYR A 65 14.14 -12.70 1.10
N ALA A 66 13.87 -13.30 -0.05
CA ALA A 66 13.20 -12.61 -1.16
C ALA A 66 11.77 -12.18 -0.80
N GLU A 67 11.00 -13.02 -0.10
CA GLU A 67 9.68 -12.68 0.41
C GLU A 67 9.73 -11.50 1.40
N GLN A 68 10.74 -11.46 2.28
CA GLN A 68 10.95 -10.33 3.19
C GLN A 68 11.32 -9.05 2.44
N MET A 69 12.20 -9.13 1.44
CA MET A 69 12.55 -7.98 0.60
C MET A 69 11.35 -7.49 -0.20
N LEU A 70 10.55 -8.39 -0.75
CA LEU A 70 9.33 -8.05 -1.49
C LEU A 70 8.29 -7.36 -0.60
N ALA A 71 8.14 -7.83 0.64
CA ALA A 71 7.26 -7.21 1.62
C ALA A 71 7.77 -5.81 2.08
N ALA A 72 9.09 -5.61 2.05
CA ALA A 72 9.71 -4.33 2.38
C ALA A 72 9.68 -3.32 1.20
N LEU A 73 9.38 -3.78 -0.02
CA LEU A 73 9.19 -2.85 -1.14
C LEU A 73 7.99 -1.93 -0.84
N PRO A 74 8.13 -0.63 -1.12
CA PRO A 74 7.00 0.29 -1.04
C PRO A 74 5.88 -0.25 -1.94
N GLN A 75 4.87 -0.85 -1.34
CA GLN A 75 3.66 -1.20 -2.08
C GLN A 75 3.10 0.11 -2.67
N PRO A 76 2.61 0.12 -3.91
CA PRO A 76 1.92 1.29 -4.43
C PRO A 76 0.80 1.61 -3.45
N LYS A 77 1.05 2.66 -2.62
CA LYS A 77 0.10 3.05 -1.57
C LYS A 77 -1.21 3.38 -2.27
N ASN A 78 -2.26 2.67 -1.91
CA ASN A 78 -3.59 3.03 -2.37
C ASN A 78 -3.95 4.44 -1.87
N MET A 79 -4.95 5.05 -2.47
CA MET A 79 -5.31 6.44 -2.16
C MET A 79 -5.72 6.60 -0.69
N THR A 80 -6.35 5.60 -0.10
CA THR A 80 -6.70 5.54 1.33
C THR A 80 -5.46 5.64 2.23
N THR A 81 -4.41 4.87 1.94
CA THR A 81 -3.17 4.90 2.73
C THR A 81 -2.46 6.24 2.60
N GLN A 82 -2.34 6.77 1.37
CA GLN A 82 -1.73 8.08 1.14
C GLN A 82 -2.48 9.19 1.88
N LEU A 83 -3.81 9.18 1.83
CA LEU A 83 -4.63 10.15 2.54
C LEU A 83 -4.52 10.01 4.07
N ARG A 84 -4.49 8.79 4.62
CA ARG A 84 -4.29 8.58 6.06
C ARG A 84 -2.96 9.15 6.55
N GLU A 85 -1.88 8.94 5.84
CA GLU A 85 -0.56 9.49 6.17
C GLU A 85 -0.55 11.01 6.10
N LEU A 86 -1.17 11.58 5.07
CA LEU A 86 -1.32 13.02 4.93
C LEU A 86 -2.11 13.61 6.10
N LEU A 87 -3.26 13.03 6.44
CA LEU A 87 -4.08 13.46 7.57
C LEU A 87 -3.33 13.34 8.90
N ALA A 88 -2.60 12.25 9.13
CA ALA A 88 -1.84 12.04 10.36
C ALA A 88 -0.71 13.08 10.55
N THR A 89 -0.15 13.59 9.45
CA THR A 89 0.95 14.59 9.48
C THR A 89 0.45 16.02 9.58
N GLU A 90 -0.68 16.32 8.97
CA GLU A 90 -1.17 17.70 8.82
C GLU A 90 -2.20 18.11 9.88
N LEU A 91 -2.94 17.17 10.46
CA LEU A 91 -3.91 17.47 11.51
C LEU A 91 -3.24 18.18 12.70
N GLY A 92 -3.86 19.28 13.13
CA GLY A 92 -3.35 20.13 14.19
C GLY A 92 -2.31 21.16 13.76
N ARG A 93 -1.85 21.11 12.50
CA ARG A 93 -0.97 22.14 11.93
C ARG A 93 -1.73 23.15 11.09
N ARG A 94 -2.72 22.66 10.35
CA ARG A 94 -3.62 23.51 9.52
C ARG A 94 -4.90 22.74 9.22
N THR A 95 -5.96 23.50 8.93
CA THR A 95 -7.23 22.90 8.47
C THR A 95 -7.02 22.16 7.16
N ILE A 96 -7.43 20.88 7.12
CA ILE A 96 -7.37 20.05 5.94
C ILE A 96 -8.77 19.81 5.38
N THR A 97 -8.99 20.30 4.15
CA THR A 97 -10.19 20.03 3.36
C THR A 97 -9.91 18.97 2.28
N ALA A 98 -10.96 18.41 1.70
CA ALA A 98 -10.82 17.46 0.57
C ALA A 98 -10.05 18.09 -0.60
N SER A 99 -10.25 19.39 -0.86
CA SER A 99 -9.55 20.13 -1.92
C SER A 99 -8.05 20.24 -1.63
N ILE A 100 -7.67 20.62 -0.40
CA ILE A 100 -6.27 20.71 0.02
C ILE A 100 -5.60 19.34 -0.02
N ALA A 101 -6.30 18.29 0.44
CA ALA A 101 -5.78 16.93 0.40
C ALA A 101 -5.57 16.44 -1.05
N ALA A 102 -6.52 16.70 -1.94
CA ALA A 102 -6.41 16.35 -3.35
C ALA A 102 -5.21 17.05 -4.01
N TYR A 103 -5.02 18.36 -3.75
CA TYR A 103 -3.88 19.11 -4.25
C TYR A 103 -2.55 18.50 -3.78
N LYS A 104 -2.42 18.20 -2.47
CA LYS A 104 -1.20 17.59 -1.90
C LYS A 104 -0.92 16.18 -2.42
N LEU A 105 -1.96 15.45 -2.81
CA LEU A 105 -1.86 14.12 -3.42
C LEU A 105 -1.76 14.17 -4.95
N SER A 106 -1.52 15.36 -5.53
CA SER A 106 -1.40 15.58 -6.98
C SER A 106 -2.57 15.01 -7.78
N THR A 107 -3.80 15.18 -7.26
CA THR A 107 -5.03 14.72 -7.90
C THR A 107 -6.13 15.79 -7.80
N SER A 108 -7.24 15.59 -8.50
CA SER A 108 -8.43 16.44 -8.33
C SER A 108 -9.33 15.90 -7.21
N GLU A 109 -10.12 16.77 -6.57
CA GLU A 109 -11.08 16.39 -5.53
C GLU A 109 -12.07 15.32 -6.02
N ARG A 110 -12.55 15.44 -7.27
CA ARG A 110 -13.41 14.43 -7.92
C ARG A 110 -12.70 13.08 -8.07
N SER A 111 -11.44 13.07 -8.47
CA SER A 111 -10.65 11.85 -8.62
C SER A 111 -10.35 11.22 -7.26
N LEU A 112 -10.00 12.03 -6.26
CA LEU A 112 -9.81 11.58 -4.88
C LEU A 112 -11.08 10.89 -4.36
N ALA A 113 -12.23 11.55 -4.45
CA ALA A 113 -13.51 10.99 -4.03
C ALA A 113 -13.83 9.66 -4.74
N ARG A 114 -13.60 9.60 -6.05
CA ARG A 114 -13.82 8.38 -6.84
C ARG A 114 -12.92 7.23 -6.41
N HIS A 115 -11.63 7.48 -6.16
CA HIS A 115 -10.69 6.44 -5.70
C HIS A 115 -11.06 5.93 -4.31
N LEU A 116 -11.33 6.84 -3.37
CA LEU A 116 -11.76 6.48 -2.02
C LEU A 116 -13.07 5.68 -2.03
N HIS A 117 -14.03 6.06 -2.86
CA HIS A 117 -15.28 5.30 -3.02
C HIS A 117 -15.05 3.88 -3.55
N LYS A 118 -14.15 3.71 -4.54
CA LYS A 118 -13.74 2.37 -5.02
C LYS A 118 -13.08 1.52 -3.93
N GLU A 119 -12.40 2.17 -2.99
CA GLU A 119 -11.74 1.52 -1.84
C GLU A 119 -12.70 1.39 -0.64
N GLY A 120 -14.00 1.67 -0.82
CA GLY A 120 -15.05 1.50 0.18
C GLY A 120 -15.03 2.55 1.30
N THR A 121 -14.43 3.72 1.07
CA THR A 121 -14.30 4.78 2.08
C THR A 121 -14.58 6.18 1.52
N SER A 122 -14.44 7.21 2.35
CA SER A 122 -14.56 8.61 1.95
C SER A 122 -13.56 9.49 2.72
N PHE A 123 -13.31 10.70 2.22
CA PHE A 123 -12.49 11.70 2.92
C PHE A 123 -13.00 11.95 4.35
N THR A 124 -14.30 12.13 4.51
CA THR A 124 -14.93 12.39 5.82
C THR A 124 -14.77 11.22 6.78
N ALA A 125 -14.91 9.99 6.29
CA ALA A 125 -14.72 8.78 7.10
C ALA A 125 -13.26 8.68 7.58
N LEU A 126 -12.29 8.82 6.67
CA LEU A 126 -10.86 8.77 7.01
C LEU A 126 -10.44 9.89 7.95
N LEU A 127 -10.96 11.11 7.77
CA LEU A 127 -10.73 12.22 8.68
C LEU A 127 -11.28 11.93 10.08
N ALA A 128 -12.48 11.36 10.17
CA ALA A 128 -13.09 10.96 11.45
C ALA A 128 -12.27 9.87 12.15
N ASP A 129 -11.85 8.83 11.43
CA ASP A 129 -11.00 7.75 11.95
C ASP A 129 -9.66 8.26 12.46
N THR A 130 -9.02 9.16 11.69
CA THR A 130 -7.74 9.75 12.08
C THR A 130 -7.89 10.63 13.32
N ARG A 131 -8.95 11.46 13.37
CA ARG A 131 -9.29 12.28 14.54
C ARG A 131 -9.55 11.43 15.78
N LEU A 132 -10.30 10.32 15.64
CA LEU A 132 -10.58 9.41 16.74
C LEU A 132 -9.31 8.74 17.27
N SER A 133 -8.45 8.25 16.39
CA SER A 133 -7.17 7.64 16.76
C SER A 133 -6.28 8.62 17.54
N LEU A 134 -6.12 9.84 17.04
CA LEU A 134 -5.34 10.88 17.72
C LEU A 134 -5.99 11.33 19.03
N ALA A 135 -7.31 11.51 19.08
CA ALA A 135 -8.04 11.84 20.30
C ALA A 135 -7.81 10.79 21.38
N THR A 136 -7.94 9.52 21.03
CA THR A 136 -7.70 8.38 21.95
C THR A 136 -6.27 8.39 22.48
N ARG A 137 -5.29 8.66 21.62
CA ARG A 137 -3.88 8.76 22.01
C ARG A 137 -3.64 9.94 22.97
N TYR A 138 -4.16 11.12 22.68
CA TYR A 138 -4.01 12.28 23.56
C TYR A 138 -4.72 12.09 24.89
N LEU A 139 -5.94 11.55 24.88
CA LEU A 139 -6.69 11.27 26.11
C LEU A 139 -6.01 10.23 27.01
N ARG A 140 -5.32 9.27 26.40
CA ARG A 140 -4.61 8.22 27.14
C ARG A 140 -3.22 8.63 27.60
N ASN A 141 -2.47 9.36 26.80
CA ASN A 141 -1.03 9.51 26.98
C ASN A 141 -0.60 10.92 27.40
N THR A 142 -1.55 11.85 27.56
CA THR A 142 -1.24 13.24 27.91
C THR A 142 -2.25 13.80 28.91
N GLU A 143 -1.86 14.85 29.61
CA GLU A 143 -2.73 15.65 30.49
C GLU A 143 -3.28 16.91 29.77
N LEU A 144 -3.27 16.93 28.45
CA LEU A 144 -3.80 18.04 27.68
C LEU A 144 -5.28 18.33 28.01
N SER A 145 -5.65 19.59 28.10
CA SER A 145 -7.04 20.02 28.31
C SER A 145 -7.93 19.59 27.13
N MET A 146 -9.22 19.48 27.35
CA MET A 146 -10.18 19.17 26.27
C MET A 146 -10.16 20.25 25.17
N SER A 147 -9.92 21.51 25.56
CA SER A 147 -9.76 22.60 24.61
C SER A 147 -8.51 22.45 23.76
N ALA A 148 -7.36 22.10 24.37
CA ALA A 148 -6.13 21.85 23.63
C ALA A 148 -6.27 20.67 22.64
N ILE A 149 -6.92 19.57 23.07
CA ILE A 149 -7.17 18.43 22.19
C ILE A 149 -8.11 18.82 21.04
N SER A 150 -9.18 19.58 21.30
CA SER A 150 -10.09 20.02 20.24
C SER A 150 -9.37 20.85 19.17
N LEU A 151 -8.46 21.74 19.59
CA LEU A 151 -7.65 22.56 18.69
C LEU A 151 -6.68 21.69 17.87
N LEU A 152 -5.96 20.75 18.51
CA LEU A 152 -5.04 19.84 17.85
C LEU A 152 -5.73 18.89 16.84
N LEU A 153 -7.03 18.68 16.99
CA LEU A 153 -7.83 17.86 16.09
C LEU A 153 -8.61 18.68 15.06
N ASP A 154 -8.33 19.99 14.97
CA ASP A 154 -8.97 20.90 14.03
C ASP A 154 -10.51 20.92 14.15
N PHE A 155 -11.00 21.01 15.39
CA PHE A 155 -12.41 21.29 15.68
C PHE A 155 -12.60 22.79 15.94
N SER A 156 -13.75 23.33 15.53
CA SER A 156 -14.12 24.72 15.76
C SER A 156 -14.16 25.10 17.26
N ASP A 157 -14.57 24.13 18.08
CA ASP A 157 -14.69 24.32 19.53
C ASP A 157 -14.70 22.97 20.27
N THR A 158 -14.58 23.05 21.60
CA THR A 158 -14.57 21.88 22.48
C THR A 158 -15.89 21.10 22.45
N THR A 159 -17.02 21.78 22.24
CA THR A 159 -18.34 21.16 22.20
C THR A 159 -18.49 20.30 20.93
N ALA A 160 -18.03 20.81 19.80
CA ALA A 160 -17.99 20.06 18.54
C ALA A 160 -17.14 18.78 18.67
N PHE A 161 -15.95 18.88 19.29
CA PHE A 161 -15.12 17.73 19.60
C PHE A 161 -15.82 16.72 20.50
N GLN A 162 -16.42 17.16 21.61
CA GLN A 162 -17.10 16.28 22.56
C GLN A 162 -18.27 15.53 21.90
N ARG A 163 -19.07 16.21 21.07
CA ARG A 163 -20.18 15.60 20.32
C ARG A 163 -19.66 14.56 19.33
N ALA A 164 -18.61 14.89 18.57
CA ALA A 164 -18.00 13.96 17.61
C ALA A 164 -17.44 12.72 18.31
N PHE A 165 -16.68 12.92 19.38
CA PHE A 165 -16.07 11.81 20.14
C PHE A 165 -17.13 10.88 20.74
N ARG A 166 -18.21 11.45 21.32
CA ARG A 166 -19.32 10.65 21.84
C ARG A 166 -20.04 9.87 20.74
N ARG A 167 -20.21 10.46 19.57
CA ARG A 167 -20.79 9.76 18.41
C ARG A 167 -19.94 8.59 17.96
N TRP A 168 -18.61 8.72 18.01
CA TRP A 168 -17.68 7.66 17.59
C TRP A 168 -17.50 6.55 18.62
N THR A 169 -17.55 6.88 19.92
CA THR A 169 -17.17 5.95 21.00
C THR A 169 -18.30 5.58 21.96
N GLY A 170 -19.46 6.23 21.84
CA GLY A 170 -20.57 6.08 22.75
C GLY A 170 -20.42 6.79 24.10
N GLN A 171 -19.24 7.36 24.42
CA GLN A 171 -18.97 8.01 25.70
C GLN A 171 -18.28 9.37 25.56
N SER A 172 -18.34 10.19 26.62
CA SER A 172 -17.67 11.49 26.59
C SER A 172 -16.15 11.34 26.71
N PRO A 173 -15.35 12.29 26.15
CA PRO A 173 -13.89 12.27 26.28
C PRO A 173 -13.42 12.28 27.73
N GLY A 174 -14.13 12.99 28.63
CA GLY A 174 -13.83 13.00 30.06
C GLY A 174 -14.07 11.68 30.74
N ALA A 175 -15.15 10.95 30.40
CA ALA A 175 -15.40 9.59 30.88
C ALA A 175 -14.35 8.62 30.36
N PHE A 176 -13.96 8.75 29.08
CA PHE A 176 -12.92 7.93 28.48
C PHE A 176 -11.56 8.11 29.17
N ARG A 177 -11.18 9.35 29.51
CA ARG A 177 -9.92 9.63 30.23
C ARG A 177 -9.93 9.04 31.64
N ARG A 178 -11.05 9.13 32.39
CA ARG A 178 -11.13 8.59 33.78
C ARG A 178 -10.99 7.07 33.83
N ARG A 179 -11.41 6.33 32.83
CA ARG A 179 -11.24 4.84 32.79
C ARG A 179 -9.80 4.37 32.73
N ARG A 180 -8.85 5.27 32.57
CA ARG A 180 -7.41 4.99 32.56
C ARG A 180 -6.77 4.94 33.97
N ARG A 181 -7.45 5.56 34.98
CA ARG A 181 -7.02 5.52 36.39
C ARG A 181 -7.67 4.32 37.09
#